data_dbaf26cc79e1768f81bdb4d8ee724939
#
_entry.id   dbaf26cc79e1768f81bdb4d8ee724939
#
_cell.length_a   1.000
_cell.length_b   1.000
_cell.length_c   1.000
_cell.angle_alpha   90.00
_cell.angle_beta   90.00
_cell.angle_gamma   90.00
#
_symmetry.space_group_name_H-M   'P 1'
#
loop_
_entity.id
_entity.type
_entity.pdbx_description
1 polymer ?
#
loop_
_entity_poly.entity_id
_entity_poly.type
_entity_poly.pdbx_seq_one_letter_code
_entity_poly.pdbx_strand_id
1 'polypeptide(L)'
;MDGLKLTFHLAGINNQNFLMRDEETGTYWQQISGLAVAGPLKGRQLPFVASDELTFALWRAEHPQGTVLRDSDKYKAEYSPMDWDVKMKKAKTVLSYSEAGLKPRDLMLGIRAFGASRAFPFERVIQEKLVQDRVGAEPVLLVVGPDAQSVRAFRQRIPGMDGAPEFYRTVEEKTPAKLDAASAGAPLLMDSATGSRWNFQGCAVEGKAKGACLEPVEVIKDYWFDWRHYNPHSTVYGKTLGSAKPE
;
A
#
# COMPACT_ATOMS: atom_id res chain seq x y z
N MET A 1 -1.08 4.94 23.52
CA MET A 1 -1.92 3.80 23.93
C MET A 1 -2.22 3.99 25.40
N ASP A 2 -3.48 4.12 25.81
CA ASP A 2 -3.90 4.41 27.19
C ASP A 2 -3.18 5.61 27.84
N GLY A 3 -2.94 6.67 27.08
CA GLY A 3 -2.16 7.84 27.49
C GLY A 3 -0.64 7.67 27.45
N LEU A 4 -0.14 6.47 27.17
CA LEU A 4 1.30 6.21 27.05
C LEU A 4 1.81 6.60 25.66
N LYS A 5 2.87 7.42 25.62
CA LYS A 5 3.66 7.64 24.42
C LYS A 5 4.73 6.56 24.38
N LEU A 6 4.81 5.81 23.29
CA LEU A 6 5.81 4.76 23.10
C LEU A 6 6.90 5.22 22.15
N THR A 7 8.14 4.94 22.49
CA THR A 7 9.34 5.18 21.69
C THR A 7 9.87 3.84 21.20
N PHE A 8 10.01 3.65 19.91
CA PHE A 8 10.37 2.37 19.32
C PHE A 8 11.79 2.38 18.77
N HIS A 9 12.47 1.25 18.90
CA HIS A 9 13.72 0.95 18.23
C HIS A 9 13.69 -0.46 17.62
N LEU A 10 14.54 -0.69 16.62
CA LEU A 10 14.70 -2.00 16.02
C LEU A 10 15.35 -2.95 17.04
N ALA A 11 14.69 -4.04 17.37
CA ALA A 11 15.17 -5.03 18.34
C ALA A 11 15.58 -6.36 17.69
N GLY A 12 15.18 -6.61 16.45
CA GLY A 12 15.51 -7.83 15.74
C GLY A 12 14.71 -8.02 14.45
N ILE A 13 14.82 -9.21 13.91
CA ILE A 13 14.09 -9.63 12.68
C ILE A 13 13.39 -10.94 13.00
N ASN A 14 12.09 -11.00 12.72
CA ASN A 14 11.29 -12.21 12.82
C ASN A 14 10.71 -12.53 11.42
N ASN A 15 11.06 -13.68 10.86
CA ASN A 15 10.63 -14.11 9.51
C ASN A 15 10.88 -13.04 8.42
N GLN A 16 12.04 -12.38 8.48
CA GLN A 16 12.45 -11.28 7.61
C GLN A 16 11.65 -9.98 7.79
N ASN A 17 10.76 -9.89 8.77
CA ASN A 17 10.07 -8.67 9.15
C ASN A 17 10.69 -8.07 10.42
N PHE A 18 10.67 -6.76 10.55
CA PHE A 18 11.24 -6.08 11.70
C PHE A 18 10.44 -6.35 12.98
N LEU A 19 11.18 -6.62 14.06
CA LEU A 19 10.66 -6.66 15.41
C LEU A 19 11.10 -5.38 16.12
N MET A 20 10.15 -4.58 16.54
CA MET A 20 10.38 -3.35 17.29
C MET A 20 10.25 -3.62 18.78
N ARG A 21 10.95 -2.83 19.60
CA ARG A 21 10.78 -2.84 21.06
C ARG A 21 10.50 -1.43 21.53
N ASP A 22 9.50 -1.24 22.39
CA ASP A 22 9.30 0.05 23.04
C ASP A 22 10.23 0.20 24.25
N GLU A 23 10.66 1.42 24.52
CA GLU A 23 11.55 1.75 25.62
C GLU A 23 10.82 1.79 26.96
N GLU A 24 9.56 2.20 26.96
CA GLU A 24 8.76 2.47 28.14
C GLU A 24 8.34 1.21 28.87
N THR A 25 8.00 0.15 28.13
CA THR A 25 7.54 -1.11 28.75
C THR A 25 8.43 -2.29 28.41
N GLY A 26 9.31 -2.16 27.43
CA GLY A 26 10.13 -3.25 26.93
C GLY A 26 9.35 -4.29 26.13
N THR A 27 8.14 -3.96 25.68
CA THR A 27 7.30 -4.86 24.87
C THR A 27 7.84 -4.96 23.45
N TYR A 28 7.74 -6.16 22.88
CA TYR A 28 8.12 -6.44 21.49
C TYR A 28 6.90 -6.39 20.58
N TRP A 29 7.04 -5.70 19.48
CA TRP A 29 5.98 -5.40 18.52
C TRP A 29 6.38 -5.85 17.13
N GLN A 30 5.46 -6.51 16.46
CA GLN A 30 5.63 -6.91 15.08
C GLN A 30 5.28 -5.73 14.16
N GLN A 31 6.21 -5.31 13.32
CA GLN A 31 6.04 -4.13 12.47
C GLN A 31 4.84 -4.26 11.52
N ILE A 32 4.75 -5.36 10.79
CA ILE A 32 3.73 -5.54 9.73
C ILE A 32 2.30 -5.60 10.26
N SER A 33 2.11 -6.06 11.48
CA SER A 33 0.79 -6.18 12.08
C SER A 33 0.51 -5.14 13.15
N GLY A 34 1.54 -4.52 13.72
CA GLY A 34 1.42 -3.68 14.91
C GLY A 34 1.03 -4.45 16.19
N LEU A 35 1.10 -5.79 16.17
CA LEU A 35 0.74 -6.63 17.31
C LEU A 35 1.89 -6.71 18.33
N ALA A 36 1.58 -6.51 19.60
CA ALA A 36 2.48 -6.81 20.71
C ALA A 36 2.59 -8.32 20.89
N VAL A 37 3.74 -8.91 20.54
CA VAL A 37 3.97 -10.36 20.52
C VAL A 37 4.57 -10.89 21.83
N ALA A 38 5.28 -10.04 22.59
CA ALA A 38 5.88 -10.41 23.87
C ALA A 38 6.05 -9.16 24.77
N GLY A 39 6.06 -9.36 26.08
CA GLY A 39 6.24 -8.29 27.08
C GLY A 39 4.94 -7.89 27.78
N PRO A 40 4.99 -6.82 28.61
CA PRO A 40 3.86 -6.39 29.43
C PRO A 40 2.59 -6.04 28.65
N LEU A 41 2.72 -5.55 27.41
CA LEU A 41 1.59 -5.18 26.56
C LEU A 41 1.23 -6.27 25.55
N LYS A 42 1.68 -7.53 25.74
CA LYS A 42 1.37 -8.64 24.82
C LYS A 42 -0.11 -8.74 24.52
N GLY A 43 -0.44 -8.91 23.24
CA GLY A 43 -1.82 -8.97 22.72
C GLY A 43 -2.45 -7.60 22.42
N ARG A 44 -1.79 -6.50 22.78
CA ARG A 44 -2.24 -5.16 22.38
C ARG A 44 -1.92 -4.91 20.91
N GLN A 45 -2.71 -4.05 20.29
CA GLN A 45 -2.61 -3.71 18.86
C GLN A 45 -2.35 -2.22 18.71
N LEU A 46 -1.29 -1.84 18.00
CA LEU A 46 -1.11 -0.44 17.57
C LEU A 46 -2.20 -0.07 16.56
N PRO A 47 -2.74 1.14 16.66
CA PRO A 47 -3.66 1.61 15.64
C PRO A 47 -2.92 1.75 14.30
N PHE A 48 -3.58 1.34 13.25
CA PHE A 48 -3.06 1.49 11.93
C PHE A 48 -3.23 2.95 11.46
N VAL A 49 -2.23 3.51 10.82
CA VAL A 49 -2.26 4.86 10.25
C VAL A 49 -2.11 4.74 8.75
N ALA A 50 -3.14 5.16 8.00
CA ALA A 50 -3.10 5.15 6.55
C ALA A 50 -1.90 5.94 6.03
N SER A 51 -1.17 5.35 5.13
CA SER A 51 0.02 5.94 4.51
C SER A 51 0.07 5.61 3.02
N ASP A 52 0.66 6.50 2.25
CA ASP A 52 0.91 6.29 0.83
C ASP A 52 2.38 5.94 0.60
N GLU A 53 2.63 4.93 -0.24
CA GLU A 53 3.95 4.70 -0.80
C GLU A 53 4.00 5.28 -2.22
N LEU A 54 4.68 6.42 -2.35
CA LEU A 54 4.77 7.18 -3.59
C LEU A 54 6.21 7.27 -4.08
N THR A 55 6.40 7.49 -5.39
CA THR A 55 7.70 7.96 -5.85
C THR A 55 7.98 9.35 -5.27
N PHE A 56 9.26 9.63 -5.01
CA PHE A 56 9.64 10.95 -4.50
C PHE A 56 9.23 12.10 -5.45
N ALA A 57 9.24 11.85 -6.76
CA ALA A 57 8.81 12.83 -7.75
C ALA A 57 7.33 13.19 -7.59
N LEU A 58 6.46 12.19 -7.42
CA LEU A 58 5.02 12.40 -7.21
C LEU A 58 4.74 13.03 -5.85
N TRP A 59 5.38 12.51 -4.78
CA TRP A 59 5.25 13.09 -3.44
C TRP A 59 5.62 14.58 -3.43
N ARG A 60 6.73 14.96 -4.06
CA ARG A 60 7.16 16.36 -4.16
C ARG A 60 6.17 17.22 -4.97
N ALA A 61 5.55 16.64 -6.01
CA ALA A 61 4.53 17.34 -6.80
C ALA A 61 3.26 17.61 -5.99
N GLU A 62 2.82 16.66 -5.18
CA GLU A 62 1.67 16.81 -4.28
C GLU A 62 1.98 17.66 -3.05
N HIS A 63 3.22 17.65 -2.56
CA HIS A 63 3.66 18.34 -1.35
C HIS A 63 4.86 19.27 -1.62
N PRO A 64 4.69 20.37 -2.39
CA PRO A 64 5.79 21.24 -2.79
C PRO A 64 6.49 21.94 -1.61
N GLN A 65 5.83 22.05 -0.46
CA GLN A 65 6.37 22.59 0.79
C GLN A 65 6.75 21.47 1.79
N GLY A 66 6.66 20.20 1.38
CA GLY A 66 7.00 19.09 2.22
C GLY A 66 8.49 19.06 2.59
N THR A 67 8.79 18.53 3.77
CA THR A 67 10.15 18.35 4.24
C THR A 67 10.56 16.89 4.20
N VAL A 68 11.83 16.62 3.91
CA VAL A 68 12.41 15.28 3.86
C VAL A 68 13.44 15.15 4.96
N LEU A 69 13.42 14.01 5.65
CA LEU A 69 14.47 13.69 6.60
C LEU A 69 15.81 13.62 5.88
N ARG A 70 16.76 14.44 6.33
CA ARG A 70 18.11 14.48 5.75
C ARG A 70 18.95 13.35 6.33
N ASP A 71 19.76 12.71 5.49
CA ASP A 71 20.78 11.78 5.94
C ASP A 71 21.81 12.45 6.89
N SER A 72 22.45 11.66 7.70
CA SER A 72 23.45 12.12 8.67
C SER A 72 24.81 11.52 8.34
N ASP A 73 25.81 12.37 8.20
CA ASP A 73 27.21 11.93 7.98
C ASP A 73 27.70 10.97 9.08
N LYS A 74 27.17 11.09 10.29
CA LYS A 74 27.48 10.20 11.42
C LYS A 74 27.18 8.72 11.11
N TYR A 75 26.15 8.45 10.33
CA TYR A 75 25.69 7.10 10.00
C TYR A 75 25.93 6.70 8.54
N LYS A 76 26.78 7.45 7.84
CA LYS A 76 27.01 7.26 6.39
C LYS A 76 27.46 5.84 6.02
N ALA A 77 28.24 5.19 6.88
CA ALA A 77 28.72 3.82 6.68
C ALA A 77 27.62 2.76 6.93
N GLU A 78 26.53 3.13 7.59
CA GLU A 78 25.42 2.23 7.95
C GLU A 78 24.27 2.27 6.94
N TYR A 79 24.26 3.28 6.05
CA TYR A 79 23.23 3.36 5.02
C TYR A 79 23.39 2.28 3.96
N SER A 80 22.28 1.70 3.58
CA SER A 80 22.25 0.71 2.50
C SER A 80 22.69 1.34 1.17
N PRO A 81 23.37 0.57 0.31
CA PRO A 81 23.77 1.05 -1.01
C PRO A 81 22.53 1.30 -1.89
N MET A 82 22.72 2.14 -2.92
CA MET A 82 21.65 2.56 -3.84
C MET A 82 20.97 1.41 -4.61
N ASP A 83 21.61 0.24 -4.69
CA ASP A 83 21.10 -0.96 -5.35
C ASP A 83 20.47 -1.97 -4.36
N TRP A 84 20.13 -1.52 -3.15
CA TRP A 84 19.57 -2.36 -2.09
C TRP A 84 18.32 -3.13 -2.53
N ASP A 85 17.40 -2.47 -3.23
CA ASP A 85 16.16 -3.06 -3.74
C ASP A 85 16.42 -4.17 -4.76
N VAL A 86 17.42 -3.99 -5.64
CA VAL A 86 17.85 -4.99 -6.64
C VAL A 86 18.45 -6.20 -5.94
N LYS A 87 19.24 -5.98 -4.89
CA LYS A 87 19.83 -7.06 -4.07
C LYS A 87 18.74 -7.82 -3.30
N MET A 88 17.78 -7.10 -2.72
CA MET A 88 16.68 -7.72 -1.96
C MET A 88 15.77 -8.60 -2.82
N LYS A 89 15.53 -8.24 -4.08
CA LYS A 89 14.77 -9.10 -5.02
C LYS A 89 15.43 -10.47 -5.24
N LYS A 90 16.75 -10.58 -5.05
CA LYS A 90 17.55 -11.81 -5.23
C LYS A 90 17.88 -12.53 -3.92
N ALA A 91 17.64 -11.89 -2.79
CA ALA A 91 17.96 -12.47 -1.49
C ALA A 91 17.09 -13.70 -1.20
N LYS A 92 17.71 -14.74 -0.61
CA LYS A 92 16.95 -15.93 -0.15
C LYS A 92 15.95 -15.51 0.93
N THR A 93 14.81 -16.17 0.93
CA THR A 93 13.78 -16.00 1.97
C THR A 93 13.90 -17.11 3.01
N VAL A 94 13.58 -16.80 4.26
CA VAL A 94 13.49 -17.80 5.35
C VAL A 94 12.26 -18.69 5.15
N LEU A 95 11.16 -18.05 4.69
CA LEU A 95 9.93 -18.75 4.33
C LEU A 95 9.74 -18.67 2.82
N SER A 96 9.19 -19.70 2.26
CA SER A 96 8.88 -19.76 0.83
C SER A 96 7.44 -20.21 0.62
N TYR A 97 6.73 -19.45 -0.22
CA TYR A 97 5.39 -19.79 -0.68
C TYR A 97 5.38 -19.68 -2.19
N SER A 98 5.43 -20.83 -2.85
CA SER A 98 5.37 -20.93 -4.32
C SER A 98 4.04 -21.56 -4.71
N GLU A 99 3.03 -20.74 -4.95
CA GLU A 99 1.70 -21.20 -5.32
C GLU A 99 1.07 -20.34 -6.43
N ALA A 100 0.25 -20.95 -7.25
CA ALA A 100 -0.44 -20.29 -8.37
C ALA A 100 0.49 -19.50 -9.31
N GLY A 101 1.75 -19.96 -9.49
CA GLY A 101 2.76 -19.31 -10.32
C GLY A 101 3.33 -18.03 -9.72
N LEU A 102 3.11 -17.79 -8.42
CA LEU A 102 3.78 -16.71 -7.67
C LEU A 102 5.10 -17.22 -7.09
N LYS A 103 6.10 -16.35 -7.10
CA LYS A 103 7.40 -16.57 -6.49
C LYS A 103 7.47 -15.83 -5.15
N PRO A 104 8.30 -16.28 -4.20
CA PRO A 104 8.38 -15.65 -2.88
C PRO A 104 8.64 -14.14 -2.93
N ARG A 105 9.44 -13.67 -3.89
CA ARG A 105 9.82 -12.26 -4.05
C ARG A 105 8.97 -11.49 -5.07
N ASP A 106 7.86 -12.05 -5.53
CA ASP A 106 6.91 -11.27 -6.32
C ASP A 106 6.33 -10.15 -5.45
N LEU A 107 6.34 -8.93 -5.98
CA LEU A 107 5.84 -7.77 -5.27
C LEU A 107 4.32 -7.72 -5.37
N MET A 108 3.67 -7.53 -4.24
CA MET A 108 2.23 -7.52 -4.09
C MET A 108 1.76 -6.18 -3.50
N LEU A 109 0.57 -5.79 -3.86
CA LEU A 109 -0.22 -4.77 -3.18
C LEU A 109 -1.26 -5.49 -2.35
N GLY A 110 -1.10 -5.49 -1.04
CA GLY A 110 -1.98 -6.18 -0.10
C GLY A 110 -3.00 -5.24 0.51
N ILE A 111 -4.25 -5.65 0.52
CA ILE A 111 -5.33 -4.98 1.25
C ILE A 111 -5.86 -5.93 2.32
N ARG A 112 -5.84 -5.47 3.57
CA ARG A 112 -6.45 -6.17 4.72
C ARG A 112 -7.52 -5.28 5.32
N ALA A 113 -8.73 -5.43 4.85
CA ALA A 113 -9.87 -4.60 5.23
C ALA A 113 -11.18 -5.40 5.09
N PHE A 114 -12.26 -4.86 5.64
CA PHE A 114 -13.63 -5.39 5.47
C PHE A 114 -13.77 -6.89 5.84
N GLY A 115 -13.02 -7.33 6.85
CA GLY A 115 -13.01 -8.73 7.31
C GLY A 115 -12.31 -9.73 6.38
N ALA A 116 -11.58 -9.24 5.37
CA ALA A 116 -10.87 -10.07 4.40
C ALA A 116 -9.47 -9.55 4.10
N SER A 117 -8.67 -10.38 3.43
CA SER A 117 -7.39 -9.97 2.87
C SER A 117 -7.27 -10.40 1.40
N ARG A 118 -6.72 -9.54 0.57
CA ARG A 118 -6.53 -9.77 -0.85
C ARG A 118 -5.23 -9.14 -1.34
N ALA A 119 -4.47 -9.88 -2.11
CA ALA A 119 -3.23 -9.45 -2.72
C ALA A 119 -3.42 -9.22 -4.22
N PHE A 120 -2.83 -8.16 -4.73
CA PHE A 120 -2.84 -7.79 -6.14
C PHE A 120 -1.39 -7.79 -6.63
N PRO A 121 -1.01 -8.64 -7.62
CA PRO A 121 0.34 -8.61 -8.18
C PRO A 121 0.68 -7.23 -8.71
N PHE A 122 1.74 -6.62 -8.19
CA PHE A 122 2.10 -5.22 -8.47
C PHE A 122 2.26 -4.96 -9.96
N GLU A 123 3.04 -5.79 -10.66
CA GLU A 123 3.27 -5.63 -12.10
C GLU A 123 1.97 -5.67 -12.91
N ARG A 124 1.03 -6.52 -12.50
CA ARG A 124 -0.27 -6.61 -13.16
C ARG A 124 -1.11 -5.35 -12.96
N VAL A 125 -1.14 -4.81 -11.74
CA VAL A 125 -1.82 -3.54 -11.45
C VAL A 125 -1.22 -2.40 -12.26
N ILE A 126 0.11 -2.33 -12.36
CA ILE A 126 0.82 -1.32 -13.17
C ILE A 126 0.45 -1.45 -14.65
N GLN A 127 0.33 -2.67 -15.20
CA GLN A 127 -0.06 -2.90 -16.58
C GLN A 127 -1.50 -2.52 -16.85
N GLU A 128 -2.42 -2.90 -15.96
CA GLU A 128 -3.86 -2.61 -16.08
C GLU A 128 -4.19 -1.14 -15.76
N LYS A 129 -3.34 -0.45 -14.98
CA LYS A 129 -3.44 0.95 -14.55
C LYS A 129 -4.67 1.29 -13.70
N LEU A 130 -5.74 0.54 -13.82
CA LEU A 130 -6.99 0.67 -13.08
C LEU A 130 -7.54 -0.73 -12.82
N VAL A 131 -7.72 -1.09 -11.57
CA VAL A 131 -8.31 -2.37 -11.17
C VAL A 131 -9.57 -2.09 -10.35
N GLN A 132 -10.67 -2.69 -10.76
CA GLN A 132 -11.93 -2.70 -10.02
C GLN A 132 -12.21 -4.12 -9.58
N ASP A 133 -12.28 -4.35 -8.27
CA ASP A 133 -12.39 -5.69 -7.70
C ASP A 133 -13.11 -5.63 -6.33
N ARG A 134 -13.05 -6.70 -5.55
CA ARG A 134 -13.63 -6.77 -4.21
C ARG A 134 -12.62 -7.28 -3.20
N VAL A 135 -12.69 -6.71 -1.98
CA VAL A 135 -12.05 -7.26 -0.79
C VAL A 135 -13.16 -7.66 0.17
N GLY A 136 -13.34 -8.97 0.39
CA GLY A 136 -14.57 -9.49 0.99
C GLY A 136 -15.79 -9.14 0.15
N ALA A 137 -16.77 -8.52 0.76
CA ALA A 137 -17.98 -8.03 0.07
C ALA A 137 -17.83 -6.61 -0.48
N GLU A 138 -16.79 -5.87 -0.10
CA GLU A 138 -16.66 -4.45 -0.42
C GLU A 138 -15.99 -4.22 -1.78
N PRO A 139 -16.60 -3.46 -2.68
CA PRO A 139 -15.98 -3.06 -3.95
C PRO A 139 -14.84 -2.08 -3.69
N VAL A 140 -13.70 -2.31 -4.35
CA VAL A 140 -12.49 -1.49 -4.24
C VAL A 140 -11.96 -1.12 -5.61
N LEU A 141 -11.29 0.01 -5.65
CA LEU A 141 -10.69 0.61 -6.82
C LEU A 141 -9.20 0.82 -6.56
N LEU A 142 -8.31 0.20 -7.34
CA LEU A 142 -6.88 0.48 -7.32
C LEU A 142 -6.53 1.33 -8.54
N VAL A 143 -5.83 2.42 -8.31
CA VAL A 143 -5.48 3.42 -9.33
C VAL A 143 -3.97 3.59 -9.37
N VAL A 144 -3.39 3.47 -10.56
CA VAL A 144 -1.98 3.80 -10.80
C VAL A 144 -1.86 5.30 -11.05
N GLY A 145 -0.91 5.94 -10.38
CA GLY A 145 -0.66 7.37 -10.48
C GLY A 145 -0.06 7.83 -11.80
N PRO A 146 0.08 9.16 -11.97
CA PRO A 146 0.65 9.75 -13.19
C PRO A 146 2.14 9.43 -13.37
N ASP A 147 2.82 8.94 -12.34
CA ASP A 147 4.21 8.46 -12.38
C ASP A 147 4.33 7.01 -12.89
N ALA A 148 3.21 6.35 -13.16
CA ALA A 148 3.12 4.95 -13.58
C ALA A 148 3.76 3.94 -12.60
N GLN A 149 3.92 4.30 -11.32
CA GLN A 149 4.57 3.48 -10.29
C GLN A 149 3.83 3.50 -8.95
N SER A 150 3.27 4.66 -8.56
CA SER A 150 2.51 4.78 -7.32
C SER A 150 1.11 4.23 -7.47
N VAL A 151 0.57 3.60 -6.42
CA VAL A 151 -0.78 3.05 -6.44
C VAL A 151 -1.52 3.49 -5.18
N ARG A 152 -2.76 3.95 -5.36
CA ARG A 152 -3.72 4.18 -4.28
C ARG A 152 -4.92 3.28 -4.45
N ALA A 153 -5.55 2.93 -3.34
CA ALA A 153 -6.82 2.23 -3.36
C ALA A 153 -7.91 3.02 -2.63
N PHE A 154 -9.12 2.83 -3.10
CA PHE A 154 -10.31 3.49 -2.56
C PHE A 154 -11.47 2.50 -2.48
N ARG A 155 -12.43 2.77 -1.58
CA ARG A 155 -13.75 2.17 -1.71
C ARG A 155 -14.39 2.69 -3.00
N GLN A 156 -14.94 1.77 -3.80
CA GLN A 156 -15.59 2.12 -5.07
C GLN A 156 -17.02 2.62 -4.81
N ARG A 157 -17.10 3.72 -4.02
CA ARG A 157 -18.37 4.36 -3.64
C ARG A 157 -18.20 5.87 -3.64
N ILE A 158 -19.10 6.55 -4.33
CA ILE A 158 -19.18 8.02 -4.28
C ILE A 158 -19.96 8.41 -3.02
N PRO A 159 -19.43 9.31 -2.16
CA PRO A 159 -20.15 9.77 -0.99
C PRO A 159 -21.55 10.30 -1.31
N GLY A 160 -22.56 9.84 -0.55
CA GLY A 160 -23.94 10.23 -0.74
C GLY A 160 -24.68 9.54 -1.90
N MET A 161 -24.04 8.55 -2.54
CA MET A 161 -24.67 7.77 -3.60
C MET A 161 -24.69 6.28 -3.25
N ASP A 162 -25.75 5.61 -3.66
CA ASP A 162 -25.86 4.16 -3.53
C ASP A 162 -25.11 3.44 -4.66
N GLY A 163 -24.64 2.22 -4.35
CA GLY A 163 -23.99 1.34 -5.32
C GLY A 163 -22.50 1.59 -5.49
N ALA A 164 -21.93 0.91 -6.46
CA ALA A 164 -20.51 0.97 -6.83
C ALA A 164 -20.42 1.35 -8.32
N PRO A 165 -20.26 2.62 -8.65
CA PRO A 165 -20.15 3.05 -10.04
C PRO A 165 -18.85 2.51 -10.65
N GLU A 166 -18.88 2.22 -11.94
CA GLU A 166 -17.67 1.92 -12.69
C GLU A 166 -16.84 3.18 -12.91
N PHE A 167 -15.54 3.01 -12.90
CA PHE A 167 -14.57 4.05 -13.20
C PHE A 167 -13.82 3.70 -14.49
N TYR A 168 -13.51 4.70 -15.25
CA TYR A 168 -12.77 4.57 -16.51
C TYR A 168 -11.58 5.53 -16.51
N ARG A 169 -10.46 5.10 -17.06
CA ARG A 169 -9.35 6.05 -17.26
C ARG A 169 -9.66 7.00 -18.40
N THR A 170 -9.32 8.27 -18.21
CA THR A 170 -9.42 9.26 -19.28
C THR A 170 -8.36 8.99 -20.35
N VAL A 171 -8.74 9.09 -21.64
CA VAL A 171 -7.99 8.55 -22.79
C VAL A 171 -6.62 9.19 -23.06
N GLU A 172 -6.32 10.32 -22.47
CA GLU A 172 -5.07 11.06 -22.75
C GLU A 172 -3.99 10.81 -21.69
N GLU A 173 -3.45 9.58 -21.67
CA GLU A 173 -2.34 9.26 -20.77
C GLU A 173 -1.00 9.22 -21.47
N LYS A 174 -0.46 10.38 -21.72
CA LYS A 174 0.98 10.51 -21.79
C LYS A 174 1.49 10.69 -20.36
N THR A 175 2.38 9.80 -19.91
CA THR A 175 3.15 10.09 -18.69
C THR A 175 3.69 11.52 -18.81
N PRO A 176 3.36 12.42 -17.90
CA PRO A 176 3.78 13.81 -18.05
C PRO A 176 5.30 13.88 -18.10
N ALA A 177 5.85 14.62 -19.03
CA ALA A 177 7.30 14.80 -19.17
C ALA A 177 7.94 15.36 -17.89
N LYS A 178 7.12 16.01 -17.04
CA LYS A 178 7.50 16.52 -15.73
C LYS A 178 6.31 16.40 -14.78
N LEU A 179 6.57 15.81 -13.62
CA LEU A 179 5.61 15.79 -12.52
C LEU A 179 5.70 17.11 -11.74
N ASP A 180 4.58 17.83 -11.68
CA ASP A 180 4.38 19.03 -10.89
C ASP A 180 2.97 19.04 -10.27
N ALA A 181 2.66 20.06 -9.49
CA ALA A 181 1.37 20.14 -8.79
C ALA A 181 0.16 20.10 -9.75
N ALA A 182 0.29 20.64 -10.94
CA ALA A 182 -0.79 20.63 -11.92
C ALA A 182 -1.03 19.22 -12.47
N SER A 183 0.03 18.49 -12.84
CA SER A 183 -0.07 17.11 -13.33
C SER A 183 -0.46 16.12 -12.23
N ALA A 184 -0.01 16.34 -10.99
CA ALA A 184 -0.42 15.51 -9.84
C ALA A 184 -1.91 15.68 -9.51
N GLY A 185 -2.46 16.90 -9.67
CA GLY A 185 -3.89 17.20 -9.47
C GLY A 185 -4.79 16.97 -10.67
N ALA A 186 -4.23 16.63 -11.83
CA ALA A 186 -5.00 16.42 -13.05
C ALA A 186 -5.97 15.24 -12.97
N PRO A 187 -7.13 15.29 -13.66
CA PRO A 187 -8.08 14.19 -13.67
C PRO A 187 -7.50 12.97 -14.40
N LEU A 188 -7.59 11.81 -13.75
CA LEU A 188 -7.16 10.52 -14.30
C LEU A 188 -8.34 9.60 -14.63
N LEU A 189 -9.46 9.76 -13.92
CA LEU A 189 -10.61 8.86 -14.00
C LEU A 189 -11.88 9.63 -14.29
N MET A 190 -12.87 8.91 -14.77
CA MET A 190 -14.28 9.36 -14.91
C MET A 190 -15.19 8.27 -14.37
N ASP A 191 -16.20 8.63 -13.57
CA ASP A 191 -17.20 7.68 -13.09
C ASP A 191 -18.41 7.56 -14.03
N SER A 192 -19.05 6.39 -14.02
CA SER A 192 -20.24 6.09 -14.86
C SER A 192 -21.53 6.70 -14.33
N ALA A 193 -21.60 7.01 -13.03
CA ALA A 193 -22.85 7.44 -12.41
C ALA A 193 -23.10 8.95 -12.58
N THR A 194 -22.04 9.76 -12.47
CA THR A 194 -22.15 11.22 -12.53
C THR A 194 -21.44 11.84 -13.72
N GLY A 195 -20.55 11.09 -14.38
CA GLY A 195 -19.64 11.59 -15.41
C GLY A 195 -18.59 12.55 -14.86
N SER A 196 -18.38 12.56 -13.55
CA SER A 196 -17.39 13.43 -12.93
C SER A 196 -15.97 12.91 -13.13
N ARG A 197 -15.01 13.82 -13.14
CA ARG A 197 -13.59 13.52 -13.34
C ARG A 197 -12.84 13.58 -12.02
N TRP A 198 -12.02 12.57 -11.77
CA TRP A 198 -11.35 12.33 -10.48
C TRP A 198 -9.84 12.32 -10.66
N ASN A 199 -9.15 12.93 -9.72
CA ASN A 199 -7.69 12.91 -9.70
C ASN A 199 -7.12 11.68 -8.98
N PHE A 200 -5.80 11.56 -8.93
CA PHE A 200 -5.12 10.46 -8.26
C PHE A 200 -5.32 10.42 -6.74
N GLN A 201 -5.62 11.55 -6.11
CA GLN A 201 -5.97 11.63 -4.69
C GLN A 201 -7.38 11.07 -4.40
N GLY A 202 -8.11 10.63 -5.43
CA GLY A 202 -9.46 10.11 -5.30
C GLY A 202 -10.52 11.19 -5.13
N CYS A 203 -10.23 12.45 -5.47
CA CYS A 203 -11.16 13.56 -5.36
C CYS A 203 -11.70 13.98 -6.73
N ALA A 204 -13.00 14.24 -6.81
CA ALA A 204 -13.64 14.77 -8.00
C ALA A 204 -13.27 16.23 -8.21
N VAL A 205 -12.58 16.51 -9.31
CA VAL A 205 -12.10 17.86 -9.69
C VAL A 205 -13.04 18.55 -10.66
N GLU A 206 -13.87 17.79 -11.39
CA GLU A 206 -14.84 18.29 -12.36
C GLU A 206 -16.14 17.48 -12.30
N GLY A 207 -17.24 18.06 -12.77
CA GLY A 207 -18.53 17.37 -12.91
C GLY A 207 -19.44 17.53 -11.68
N LYS A 208 -20.51 16.71 -11.63
CA LYS A 208 -21.58 16.79 -10.62
C LYS A 208 -21.08 16.44 -9.20
N ALA A 209 -20.10 15.55 -9.09
CA ALA A 209 -19.52 15.15 -7.82
C ALA A 209 -18.34 16.02 -7.37
N LYS A 210 -18.05 17.13 -8.06
CA LYS A 210 -16.90 18.01 -7.74
C LYS A 210 -16.83 18.35 -6.26
N GLY A 211 -15.65 18.13 -5.65
CA GLY A 211 -15.38 18.33 -4.23
C GLY A 211 -15.63 17.09 -3.35
N ALA A 212 -16.29 16.05 -3.86
CA ALA A 212 -16.36 14.76 -3.18
C ALA A 212 -15.02 14.01 -3.32
N CYS A 213 -14.63 13.25 -2.29
CA CYS A 213 -13.48 12.35 -2.32
C CYS A 213 -13.91 10.94 -1.94
N LEU A 214 -13.35 9.96 -2.64
CA LEU A 214 -13.53 8.54 -2.30
C LEU A 214 -12.82 8.23 -0.97
N GLU A 215 -13.37 7.29 -0.24
CA GLU A 215 -12.77 6.81 1.01
C GLU A 215 -11.51 5.99 0.69
N PRO A 216 -10.33 6.39 1.20
CA PRO A 216 -9.10 5.66 0.95
C PRO A 216 -9.13 4.29 1.62
N VAL A 217 -8.56 3.31 0.95
CA VAL A 217 -8.30 1.96 1.47
C VAL A 217 -6.80 1.76 1.51
N GLU A 218 -6.31 1.31 2.64
CA GLU A 218 -4.90 1.11 2.81
C GLU A 218 -4.34 -0.02 1.96
N VAL A 219 -3.20 0.24 1.36
CA VAL A 219 -2.43 -0.71 0.54
C VAL A 219 -1.04 -0.87 1.14
N ILE A 220 -0.69 -2.11 1.47
CA ILE A 220 0.66 -2.48 1.89
C ILE A 220 1.38 -3.07 0.68
N LYS A 221 2.51 -2.49 0.29
CA LYS A 221 3.36 -3.03 -0.76
C LYS A 221 4.41 -3.93 -0.14
N ASP A 222 4.33 -5.22 -0.43
CA ASP A 222 5.14 -6.23 0.23
C ASP A 222 5.47 -7.40 -0.69
N TYR A 223 6.44 -8.21 -0.32
CA TYR A 223 6.75 -9.45 -1.04
C TYR A 223 5.73 -10.55 -0.73
N TRP A 224 5.47 -11.43 -1.72
CA TRP A 224 4.50 -12.49 -1.59
C TRP A 224 4.74 -13.39 -0.38
N PHE A 225 5.99 -13.79 -0.11
CA PHE A 225 6.32 -14.68 1.03
C PHE A 225 5.90 -14.06 2.37
N ASP A 226 6.09 -12.76 2.54
CA ASP A 226 5.79 -12.03 3.77
C ASP A 226 4.29 -11.77 3.89
N TRP A 227 3.69 -11.20 2.84
CA TRP A 227 2.24 -11.02 2.79
C TRP A 227 1.48 -12.31 3.10
N ARG A 228 1.85 -13.44 2.46
CA ARG A 228 1.20 -14.73 2.61
C ARG A 228 1.34 -15.30 4.00
N HIS A 229 2.49 -15.12 4.63
CA HIS A 229 2.75 -15.56 6.00
C HIS A 229 1.81 -14.89 7.01
N TYR A 230 1.66 -13.59 6.92
CA TYR A 230 0.81 -12.82 7.85
C TYR A 230 -0.67 -12.76 7.44
N ASN A 231 -1.00 -13.16 6.23
CA ASN A 231 -2.36 -13.21 5.71
C ASN A 231 -2.65 -14.59 5.06
N PRO A 232 -2.67 -15.68 5.85
CA PRO A 232 -2.75 -17.06 5.32
C PRO A 232 -4.06 -17.35 4.57
N HIS A 233 -5.11 -16.57 4.78
CA HIS A 233 -6.39 -16.67 4.08
C HIS A 233 -6.54 -15.64 2.95
N SER A 234 -5.46 -14.94 2.59
CA SER A 234 -5.49 -13.97 1.51
C SER A 234 -5.83 -14.63 0.18
N THR A 235 -6.74 -14.03 -0.54
CA THR A 235 -6.97 -14.34 -1.96
C THR A 235 -6.04 -13.53 -2.85
N VAL A 236 -5.88 -13.91 -4.11
CA VAL A 236 -5.01 -13.19 -5.06
C VAL A 236 -5.81 -12.80 -6.31
N TYR A 237 -5.68 -11.55 -6.71
CA TYR A 237 -6.30 -11.02 -7.92
C TYR A 237 -5.88 -11.82 -9.15
N GLY A 238 -6.88 -12.31 -9.89
CA GLY A 238 -6.69 -13.07 -11.13
C GLY A 238 -6.03 -14.44 -10.95
N LYS A 239 -5.99 -14.98 -9.73
CA LYS A 239 -5.43 -16.31 -9.43
C LYS A 239 -6.31 -17.09 -8.47
N THR A 240 -6.32 -18.40 -8.63
CA THR A 240 -6.91 -19.35 -7.66
C THR A 240 -5.76 -19.96 -6.86
N LEU A 241 -5.77 -19.77 -5.55
CA LEU A 241 -4.79 -20.37 -4.64
C LEU A 241 -5.29 -21.74 -4.17
N GLY A 242 -4.40 -22.70 -4.09
CA GLY A 242 -4.63 -23.95 -3.34
C GLY A 242 -4.51 -23.72 -1.83
N SER A 243 -4.71 -24.78 -1.04
CA SER A 243 -4.40 -24.77 0.39
C SER A 243 -2.88 -24.72 0.56
N ALA A 244 -2.35 -23.54 0.95
CA ALA A 244 -0.91 -23.38 1.12
C ALA A 244 -0.42 -23.99 2.42
N LYS A 245 0.67 -24.76 2.33
CA LYS A 245 1.57 -25.02 3.46
C LYS A 245 2.90 -24.31 3.16
N PRO A 246 3.58 -23.73 4.15
CA PRO A 246 4.96 -23.25 3.97
C PRO A 246 5.86 -24.45 3.64
N GLU A 247 6.75 -24.25 2.67
CA GLU A 247 7.83 -25.18 2.34
C GLU A 247 9.04 -24.99 3.25
#